data_f0b00352bb67ab56a430178b42ce0e15
#
_entry.id   f0b00352bb67ab56a430178b42ce0e15
#
_cell.length_a   1.000
_cell.length_b   1.000
_cell.length_c   1.000
_cell.angle_alpha   90.00
_cell.angle_beta   90.00
_cell.angle_gamma   90.00
#
_symmetry.space_group_name_H-M   'P 1'
#
loop_
_entity.id
_entity.type
_entity.pdbx_description
1 polymer ?
#
loop_
_entity_poly.entity_id
_entity_poly.type
_entity_poly.pdbx_seq_one_letter_code
_entity_poly.pdbx_strand_id
1 'polypeptide(L)'
;MALKKKPVTGMKDMMPAEMEVRDYVIGLIKETYKTFGFSSMETPCVEHIENLCSKQGGDNEKLIFKILKRGEKLKIDTAKEENDLVDGGLRYDLTVPLARYYANHSNELPAPFKALQICLLYTSPSPRDGAT
;
A
#
# COMPACT_ATOMS: atom_id res chain seq x y z
N MET A 1 22.89 -22.45 -5.06
CA MET A 1 21.91 -21.94 -4.08
C MET A 1 20.51 -22.27 -4.55
N ALA A 2 19.70 -22.93 -3.71
CA ALA A 2 18.35 -23.32 -4.08
C ALA A 2 17.40 -22.12 -4.02
N LEU A 3 16.57 -21.96 -5.06
CA LEU A 3 15.57 -20.90 -5.13
C LEU A 3 14.46 -21.16 -4.11
N LYS A 4 14.12 -20.15 -3.33
CA LYS A 4 12.94 -20.20 -2.48
C LYS A 4 11.70 -20.00 -3.34
N LYS A 5 10.85 -21.02 -3.40
CA LYS A 5 9.69 -21.04 -4.31
C LYS A 5 8.44 -20.33 -3.78
N LYS A 6 8.33 -20.20 -2.46
CA LYS A 6 7.19 -19.53 -1.84
C LYS A 6 7.38 -18.01 -1.87
N PRO A 7 6.31 -17.24 -2.11
CA PRO A 7 6.40 -15.79 -2.00
C PRO A 7 6.71 -15.34 -0.57
N VAL A 8 7.08 -14.08 -0.41
CA VAL A 8 7.34 -13.49 0.90
C VAL A 8 6.06 -13.60 1.75
N THR A 9 6.26 -13.84 3.04
CA THR A 9 5.15 -13.95 4.00
C THR A 9 4.20 -12.76 3.91
N GLY A 10 2.91 -13.03 3.82
CA GLY A 10 1.89 -12.00 3.65
C GLY A 10 1.61 -11.63 2.19
N MET A 11 2.32 -12.22 1.24
CA MET A 11 2.13 -11.97 -0.19
C MET A 11 1.67 -13.25 -0.90
N LYS A 12 0.99 -13.10 -2.02
CA LYS A 12 0.42 -14.20 -2.79
C LYS A 12 0.68 -14.02 -4.28
N ASP A 13 1.06 -15.11 -4.93
CA ASP A 13 1.06 -15.17 -6.39
C ASP A 13 -0.37 -15.30 -6.90
N MET A 14 -0.68 -14.63 -7.99
CA MET A 14 -1.98 -14.75 -8.66
C MET A 14 -1.82 -15.58 -9.92
N MET A 15 -2.54 -16.69 -10.00
CA MET A 15 -2.53 -17.56 -11.17
C MET A 15 -3.34 -16.95 -12.32
N PRO A 16 -3.04 -17.30 -13.59
CA PRO A 16 -3.75 -16.74 -14.75
C PRO A 16 -5.27 -16.86 -14.68
N ALA A 17 -5.80 -17.99 -14.21
CA ALA A 17 -7.24 -18.18 -14.07
C ALA A 17 -7.86 -17.23 -13.04
N GLU A 18 -7.18 -17.01 -11.92
CA GLU A 18 -7.61 -16.03 -10.91
C GLU A 18 -7.56 -14.60 -11.46
N MET A 19 -6.53 -14.29 -12.26
CA MET A 19 -6.37 -12.98 -12.89
C MET A 19 -7.47 -12.69 -13.91
N GLU A 20 -7.91 -13.66 -14.69
CA GLU A 20 -9.03 -13.48 -15.63
C GLU A 20 -10.29 -13.05 -14.90
N VAL A 21 -10.63 -13.73 -13.81
CA VAL A 21 -11.80 -13.39 -12.99
C VAL A 21 -11.64 -12.00 -12.38
N ARG A 22 -10.46 -11.72 -11.83
CA ARG A 22 -10.15 -10.43 -11.22
C ARG A 22 -10.28 -9.28 -12.22
N ASP A 23 -9.70 -9.43 -13.40
CA ASP A 23 -9.72 -8.40 -14.45
C ASP A 23 -11.15 -8.13 -14.92
N TYR A 24 -11.96 -9.19 -15.06
CA TYR A 24 -13.37 -9.05 -15.40
C TYR A 24 -14.13 -8.25 -14.34
N VAL A 25 -13.98 -8.61 -13.07
CA VAL A 25 -14.64 -7.93 -11.95
C VAL A 25 -14.19 -6.46 -11.85
N ILE A 26 -12.90 -6.21 -11.97
CA ILE A 26 -12.34 -4.85 -11.94
C ILE A 26 -12.90 -4.02 -13.09
N GLY A 27 -13.00 -4.60 -14.28
CA GLY A 27 -13.59 -3.94 -15.45
C GLY A 27 -15.03 -3.50 -15.20
N LEU A 28 -15.87 -4.40 -14.65
CA LEU A 28 -17.25 -4.09 -14.29
C LEU A 28 -17.36 -2.97 -13.26
N ILE A 29 -16.53 -3.03 -12.23
CA ILE A 29 -16.49 -2.00 -11.17
C ILE A 29 -16.12 -0.64 -11.77
N LYS A 30 -15.07 -0.59 -12.58
CA LYS A 30 -14.61 0.65 -13.20
C LYS A 30 -15.67 1.28 -14.10
N GLU A 31 -16.31 0.47 -14.93
CA GLU A 31 -17.38 0.95 -15.82
C GLU A 31 -18.57 1.49 -15.03
N THR A 32 -18.98 0.77 -14.01
CA THR A 32 -20.10 1.16 -13.16
C THR A 32 -19.83 2.48 -12.44
N TYR A 33 -18.68 2.59 -11.78
CA TYR A 33 -18.33 3.81 -11.04
C TYR A 33 -18.13 5.01 -11.96
N LYS A 34 -17.62 4.78 -13.16
CA LYS A 34 -17.47 5.84 -14.17
C LYS A 34 -18.80 6.51 -14.51
N THR A 35 -19.90 5.74 -14.58
CA THR A 35 -21.23 6.31 -14.84
C THR A 35 -21.71 7.24 -13.73
N PHE A 36 -21.17 7.11 -12.53
CA PHE A 36 -21.48 7.97 -11.37
C PHE A 36 -20.46 9.10 -11.18
N GLY A 37 -19.58 9.32 -12.15
CA GLY A 37 -18.62 10.41 -12.11
C GLY A 37 -17.36 10.14 -11.30
N PHE A 38 -17.07 8.88 -10.98
CA PHE A 38 -15.83 8.52 -10.30
C PHE A 38 -14.67 8.48 -11.30
N SER A 39 -13.52 8.98 -10.88
CA SER A 39 -12.28 8.97 -11.65
C SER A 39 -11.31 7.95 -11.08
N SER A 40 -10.74 7.12 -11.94
CA SER A 40 -9.68 6.21 -11.54
C SER A 40 -8.41 7.00 -11.24
N MET A 41 -7.78 6.69 -10.13
CA MET A 41 -6.50 7.26 -9.76
C MET A 41 -5.66 6.21 -9.02
N GLU A 42 -4.39 6.44 -8.95
CA GLU A 42 -3.46 5.54 -8.30
C GLU A 42 -2.36 6.34 -7.60
N THR A 43 -1.93 5.86 -6.46
CA THR A 43 -0.79 6.38 -5.73
C THR A 43 0.30 5.33 -5.66
N PRO A 44 1.56 5.70 -5.41
CA PRO A 44 2.63 4.71 -5.22
C PRO A 44 2.31 3.74 -4.09
N CYS A 45 2.75 2.50 -4.23
CA CYS A 45 2.57 1.49 -3.18
C CYS A 45 3.45 1.75 -1.95
N VAL A 46 4.51 2.55 -2.12
CA VAL A 46 5.40 2.98 -1.03
C VAL A 46 4.99 4.38 -0.58
N GLU A 47 4.81 4.54 0.72
CA GLU A 47 4.47 5.82 1.34
C GLU A 47 5.53 6.18 2.37
N HIS A 48 5.67 7.47 2.69
CA HIS A 48 6.54 7.92 3.78
C HIS A 48 6.12 7.25 5.08
N ILE A 49 7.09 6.78 5.85
CA ILE A 49 6.80 6.07 7.10
C ILE A 49 6.05 6.96 8.10
N GLU A 50 6.34 8.25 8.10
CA GLU A 50 5.69 9.23 8.97
C GLU A 50 4.19 9.36 8.68
N ASN A 51 3.80 9.13 7.42
CA ASN A 51 2.38 9.17 7.03
C ASN A 51 1.65 7.88 7.41
N LEU A 52 2.37 6.76 7.47
CA LEU A 52 1.80 5.45 7.78
C LEU A 52 1.68 5.20 9.29
N CYS A 53 2.59 5.77 10.07
CA CYS A 53 2.58 5.62 11.52
C CYS A 53 1.75 6.72 12.16
N SER A 54 0.83 6.35 13.05
CA SER A 54 0.09 7.33 13.84
C SER A 54 0.93 7.82 15.01
N LYS A 55 0.73 9.06 15.43
CA LYS A 55 1.44 9.65 16.57
C LYS A 55 1.15 8.92 17.89
N GLN A 56 0.07 8.16 17.95
CA GLN A 56 -0.36 7.49 19.17
C GLN A 56 0.08 6.02 19.25
N GLY A 57 0.75 5.53 18.21
CA GLY A 57 1.09 4.12 18.11
C GLY A 57 -0.17 3.24 18.07
N GLY A 58 -0.22 2.30 17.16
CA GLY A 58 -1.34 1.37 17.05
C GLY A 58 -0.85 -0.02 16.70
N ASP A 59 -1.69 -1.01 16.90
CA ASP A 59 -1.37 -2.40 16.55
C ASP A 59 -1.07 -2.56 15.05
N ASN A 60 -1.64 -1.69 14.22
CA ASN A 60 -1.40 -1.70 12.77
C ASN A 60 0.04 -1.35 12.40
N GLU A 61 0.75 -0.57 13.22
CA GLU A 61 2.13 -0.21 12.95
C GLU A 61 3.06 -1.42 12.91
N LYS A 62 2.75 -2.45 13.70
CA LYS A 62 3.51 -3.70 13.74
C LYS A 62 3.32 -4.54 12.47
N LEU A 63 2.27 -4.26 11.71
CA LEU A 63 1.92 -4.99 10.50
C LEU A 63 2.44 -4.32 9.22
N ILE A 64 3.05 -3.15 9.34
CA ILE A 64 3.58 -2.40 8.20
C ILE A 64 4.87 -3.06 7.69
N PHE A 65 4.91 -3.34 6.39
CA PHE A 65 6.16 -3.72 5.73
C PHE A 65 7.02 -2.47 5.56
N LYS A 66 8.03 -2.34 6.39
CA LYS A 66 8.93 -1.18 6.37
C LYS A 66 10.04 -1.37 5.34
N ILE A 67 10.45 -0.27 4.72
CA ILE A 67 11.50 -0.25 3.71
C ILE A 67 12.70 0.49 4.25
N LEU A 68 13.84 -0.17 4.22
CA LEU A 68 15.10 0.40 4.70
C LEU A 68 15.60 1.51 3.78
N LYS A 69 16.28 2.46 4.35
CA LYS A 69 17.06 3.45 3.60
C LYS A 69 18.10 2.75 2.73
N ARG A 70 18.52 3.40 1.66
CA ARG A 70 19.44 2.82 0.66
C ARG A 70 20.79 3.51 0.66
N GLY A 71 21.83 2.73 0.37
CA GLY A 71 23.18 3.23 0.18
C GLY A 71 23.73 3.93 1.41
N GLU A 72 24.34 5.08 1.21
CA GLU A 72 24.98 5.87 2.28
C GLU A 72 24.01 6.39 3.35
N LYS A 73 22.73 6.44 3.03
CA LYS A 73 21.68 6.86 3.97
C LYS A 73 21.39 5.77 5.01
N LEU A 74 21.72 4.52 4.73
CA LEU A 74 21.56 3.40 5.65
C LEU A 74 22.77 3.33 6.58
N LYS A 75 22.63 3.92 7.76
CA LYS A 75 23.72 3.98 8.75
C LYS A 75 23.39 3.09 9.94
N ILE A 76 23.69 1.82 9.80
CA ILE A 76 23.40 0.82 10.85
C ILE A 76 24.19 1.11 12.13
N ASP A 77 25.45 1.54 11.99
CA ASP A 77 26.36 1.76 13.11
C ASP A 77 25.92 2.91 14.04
N THR A 78 25.23 3.91 13.48
CA THR A 78 24.82 5.10 14.23
C THR A 78 23.33 5.13 14.55
N ALA A 79 22.56 4.16 14.07
CA ALA A 79 21.14 4.07 14.33
C ALA A 79 20.86 3.74 15.79
N LYS A 80 19.99 4.50 16.42
CA LYS A 80 19.58 4.29 17.81
C LYS A 80 18.26 3.56 17.92
N GLU A 81 17.41 3.72 16.91
CA GLU A 81 16.07 3.12 16.85
C GLU A 81 15.74 2.69 15.44
N GLU A 82 14.69 1.87 15.30
CA GLU A 82 14.26 1.32 14.02
C GLU A 82 13.97 2.38 12.98
N ASN A 83 13.35 3.48 13.39
CA ASN A 83 12.98 4.58 12.47
C ASN A 83 14.19 5.25 11.81
N ASP A 84 15.36 5.18 12.43
CA ASP A 84 16.60 5.72 11.84
C ASP A 84 17.04 4.93 10.59
N LEU A 85 16.59 3.69 10.47
CA LEU A 85 16.90 2.79 9.36
C LEU A 85 15.84 2.77 8.26
N VAL A 86 14.65 3.32 8.53
CA VAL A 86 13.48 3.18 7.68
C VAL A 86 13.24 4.45 6.85
N ASP A 87 13.04 4.28 5.55
CA ASP A 87 12.74 5.35 4.61
C ASP A 87 11.23 5.46 4.34
N GLY A 88 10.57 4.33 4.22
CA GLY A 88 9.16 4.27 3.91
C GLY A 88 8.56 2.95 4.31
N GLY A 89 7.33 2.74 3.89
CA GLY A 89 6.64 1.48 4.09
C GLY A 89 5.67 1.20 2.95
N LEU A 90 5.24 -0.05 2.86
CA LEU A 90 4.17 -0.42 1.94
C LEU A 90 2.83 -0.01 2.54
N ARG A 91 1.98 0.60 1.75
CA ARG A 91 0.66 1.05 2.19
C ARG A 91 -0.19 -0.12 2.70
N TYR A 92 -0.88 0.07 3.80
CA TYR A 92 -1.82 -0.91 4.36
C TYR A 92 -3.28 -0.45 4.21
N ASP A 93 -3.51 0.79 3.80
CA ASP A 93 -4.83 1.31 3.42
C ASP A 93 -4.68 2.31 2.27
N LEU A 94 -5.78 2.82 1.77
CA LEU A 94 -5.79 3.79 0.67
C LEU A 94 -6.21 5.19 1.12
N THR A 95 -6.56 5.36 2.40
CA THR A 95 -7.03 6.64 2.94
C THR A 95 -5.89 7.64 3.08
N VAL A 96 -4.79 7.22 3.70
CA VAL A 96 -3.62 8.08 3.91
C VAL A 96 -2.98 8.51 2.59
N PRO A 97 -2.71 7.59 1.63
CA PRO A 97 -2.22 7.98 0.31
C PRO A 97 -3.17 8.93 -0.43
N LEU A 98 -4.48 8.70 -0.32
CA LEU A 98 -5.47 9.58 -0.95
C LEU A 98 -5.45 10.99 -0.34
N ALA A 99 -5.36 11.09 0.98
CA ALA A 99 -5.28 12.38 1.67
C ALA A 99 -4.04 13.17 1.23
N ARG A 100 -2.89 12.50 1.14
CA ARG A 100 -1.65 13.11 0.65
C ARG A 100 -1.80 13.56 -0.81
N TYR A 101 -2.36 12.68 -1.65
CA TYR A 101 -2.59 12.96 -3.06
C TYR A 101 -3.51 14.18 -3.23
N TYR A 102 -4.63 14.22 -2.53
CA TYR A 102 -5.57 15.32 -2.60
C TYR A 102 -4.95 16.63 -2.11
N ALA A 103 -4.21 16.59 -1.01
CA ALA A 103 -3.52 17.78 -0.49
C ALA A 103 -2.53 18.36 -1.51
N ASN A 104 -1.90 17.50 -2.31
CA ASN A 104 -0.91 17.91 -3.31
C ASN A 104 -1.53 18.39 -4.63
N HIS A 105 -2.72 17.89 -4.98
CA HIS A 105 -3.33 18.12 -6.29
C HIS A 105 -4.71 18.78 -6.25
N SER A 106 -5.15 19.28 -5.11
CA SER A 106 -6.51 19.80 -4.94
C SER A 106 -6.90 20.87 -5.96
N ASN A 107 -5.94 21.67 -6.41
CA ASN A 107 -6.17 22.73 -7.40
C ASN A 107 -6.38 22.19 -8.83
N GLU A 108 -5.96 20.97 -9.09
CA GLU A 108 -6.03 20.34 -10.42
C GLU A 108 -7.21 19.37 -10.54
N LEU A 109 -7.83 19.04 -9.41
CA LEU A 109 -8.89 18.03 -9.36
C LEU A 109 -10.28 18.69 -9.36
N PRO A 110 -11.29 18.00 -9.93
CA PRO A 110 -12.66 18.53 -9.88
C PRO A 110 -13.22 18.58 -8.45
N ALA A 111 -14.17 19.45 -8.23
CA ALA A 111 -14.88 19.55 -6.95
C ALA A 111 -16.37 19.23 -7.18
N PRO A 112 -16.95 18.21 -6.58
CA PRO A 112 -16.30 17.24 -5.67
C PRO A 112 -15.41 16.26 -6.43
N PHE A 113 -14.33 15.80 -5.79
CA PHE A 113 -13.47 14.77 -6.33
C PHE A 113 -13.95 13.39 -5.87
N LYS A 114 -14.37 12.58 -6.83
CA LYS A 114 -14.83 11.22 -6.59
C LYS A 114 -13.75 10.25 -7.07
N ALA A 115 -13.00 9.70 -6.15
CA ALA A 115 -11.87 8.84 -6.44
C ALA A 115 -12.28 7.37 -6.45
N LEU A 116 -11.85 6.64 -7.46
CA LEU A 116 -11.91 5.19 -7.49
C LEU A 116 -10.48 4.65 -7.43
N GLN A 117 -10.19 3.88 -6.40
CA GLN A 117 -8.91 3.23 -6.22
C GLN A 117 -9.11 1.71 -6.12
N ILE A 118 -8.43 0.97 -7.00
CA ILE A 118 -8.41 -0.48 -6.96
C ILE A 118 -6.94 -0.88 -6.99
N CYS A 119 -6.36 -1.08 -5.82
CA CYS A 119 -4.93 -1.24 -5.64
C CYS A 119 -4.64 -2.34 -4.62
N LEU A 120 -3.40 -2.82 -4.64
CA LEU A 120 -2.92 -3.78 -3.65
C LEU A 120 -2.61 -3.07 -2.34
N LEU A 121 -2.95 -3.75 -1.25
CA LEU A 121 -2.57 -3.38 0.09
C LEU A 121 -1.61 -4.42 0.66
N TYR A 122 -0.73 -3.98 1.53
CA TYR A 122 0.34 -4.82 2.07
C TYR A 122 0.33 -4.77 3.60
N THR A 123 0.01 -5.91 4.21
CA THR A 123 0.10 -6.06 5.67
C THR A 123 0.80 -7.37 5.99
N SER A 124 1.55 -7.40 7.09
CA SER A 124 2.07 -8.65 7.60
C SER A 124 0.92 -9.55 8.04
N PRO A 125 1.02 -10.88 7.87
CA PRO A 125 -0.04 -11.78 8.29
C PRO A 125 -0.32 -11.65 9.78
N SER A 126 -1.59 -11.51 10.13
CA SER A 126 -2.03 -11.61 11.52
C SER A 126 -2.37 -13.08 11.85
N PRO A 127 -2.50 -13.44 13.13
CA PRO A 127 -2.99 -14.76 13.49
C PRO A 127 -4.34 -15.12 12.87
N ARG A 128 -5.15 -14.12 12.54
CA ARG A 128 -6.44 -14.34 11.87
C ARG A 128 -6.27 -14.79 10.41
N ASP A 129 -5.25 -14.27 9.73
CA ASP A 129 -4.99 -14.61 8.34
C ASP A 129 -4.47 -16.04 8.20
N GLY A 130 -3.81 -16.56 9.21
CA GLY A 130 -3.34 -17.94 9.26
C GLY A 130 -4.42 -18.98 9.54
N ALA A 131 -5.63 -18.56 9.88
CA ALA A 131 -6.74 -19.44 10.19
C ALA A 131 -7.57 -19.85 8.97
N THR A 132 -7.25 -19.33 7.81
CA THR A 132 -7.94 -19.67 6.55
C THR A 132 -7.19 -20.67 5.71
#